data_9c6cac610046147c6e61650044743f40
#
_entry.id   9c6cac610046147c6e61650044743f40
#
_cell.length_a   1.000
_cell.length_b   1.000
_cell.length_c   1.000
_cell.angle_alpha   90.00
_cell.angle_beta   90.00
_cell.angle_gamma   90.00
#
_symmetry.space_group_name_H-M   'P 1'
#
loop_
_entity.id
_entity.type
_entity.pdbx_description
1 polymer ?
#
loop_
_entity_poly.entity_id
_entity_poly.type
_entity_poly.pdbx_seq_one_letter_code
_entity_poly.pdbx_strand_id
1 'polypeptide(L)'
;MPDVISSLDSVTPELLTSIFRRNGLLGQGRILDVKFHPNPAFNSVAAHLEPVYSEDAPADVPERLFIKIKQNHWGRDEVAFYRLVTGQKPPPSMLIPLIDGAYDKETGVSHCLMLDVSGTHHAPVSRERILAGDGVPEEEELAGCVDALAGLHAYWWEHSALRDGPVRIPPPFRDEERYMTEVRCQTEEWRRFRKTAGGELPRELIKLYERRIEALPTLWDRYLKHRFDCFSQFTACHSDCYFTQFLCPDDPEVHGTYLSDMEEVCVCLGAEDLVYLIATFWTREQRQENDRETRCLTRYYESLVKRGVKNYSWDDLCGDYRLQLIWRVELPVWDQQNGSTRDYWRLKMQCLVDAYRDWDCATLL
;
A
#
# COMPACT_ATOMS: atom_id res chain seq x y z
N MET A 1 -4.64 15.54 -23.34
CA MET A 1 -4.18 14.71 -22.21
C MET A 1 -2.72 14.43 -22.47
N PRO A 2 -1.84 14.27 -21.49
CA PRO A 2 -0.49 13.83 -21.77
C PRO A 2 -0.53 12.46 -22.45
N ASP A 3 0.33 12.26 -23.46
CA ASP A 3 0.44 10.99 -24.16
C ASP A 3 0.93 9.91 -23.19
N VAL A 4 0.32 8.73 -23.22
CA VAL A 4 0.73 7.61 -22.36
C VAL A 4 1.97 6.96 -22.94
N ILE A 5 3.01 6.78 -22.12
CA ILE A 5 4.17 5.97 -22.46
C ILE A 5 3.74 4.50 -22.38
N SER A 6 3.72 3.81 -23.52
CA SER A 6 3.20 2.44 -23.62
C SER A 6 4.27 1.36 -23.68
N SER A 7 5.53 1.74 -23.90
CA SER A 7 6.68 0.82 -23.92
C SER A 7 7.97 1.57 -23.60
N LEU A 8 9.04 0.87 -23.21
CA LEU A 8 10.35 1.48 -23.02
C LEU A 8 10.90 2.07 -24.31
N ASP A 9 10.61 1.47 -25.47
CA ASP A 9 11.05 1.97 -26.78
C ASP A 9 10.45 3.34 -27.13
N SER A 10 9.32 3.71 -26.51
CA SER A 10 8.70 5.02 -26.68
C SER A 10 9.30 6.12 -25.81
N VAL A 11 10.20 5.77 -24.88
CA VAL A 11 10.89 6.73 -23.99
C VAL A 11 12.09 7.29 -24.75
N THR A 12 11.88 8.40 -25.47
CA THR A 12 12.96 9.06 -26.25
C THR A 12 13.48 10.32 -25.54
N PRO A 13 14.70 10.80 -25.87
CA PRO A 13 15.24 12.07 -25.37
C PRO A 13 14.28 13.25 -25.62
N GLU A 14 13.62 13.29 -26.79
CA GLU A 14 12.67 14.33 -27.15
C GLU A 14 11.41 14.30 -26.29
N LEU A 15 10.88 13.11 -26.04
CA LEU A 15 9.71 12.93 -25.16
C LEU A 15 10.03 13.38 -23.75
N LEU A 16 11.14 12.90 -23.17
CA LEU A 16 11.56 13.30 -21.83
C LEU A 16 11.87 14.79 -21.75
N THR A 17 12.50 15.38 -22.77
CA THR A 17 12.71 16.85 -22.85
C THR A 17 11.36 17.59 -22.80
N SER A 18 10.36 17.11 -23.53
CA SER A 18 9.01 17.70 -23.50
C SER A 18 8.36 17.60 -22.13
N ILE A 19 8.44 16.43 -21.48
CA ILE A 19 7.90 16.19 -20.13
C ILE A 19 8.56 17.12 -19.13
N PHE A 20 9.90 17.18 -19.12
CA PHE A 20 10.67 17.98 -18.17
C PHE A 20 10.44 19.47 -18.33
N ARG A 21 10.33 19.97 -19.58
CA ARG A 21 10.00 21.37 -19.85
C ARG A 21 8.59 21.73 -19.36
N ARG A 22 7.61 20.85 -19.63
CA ARG A 22 6.23 21.04 -19.15
C ARG A 22 6.15 21.16 -17.64
N ASN A 23 7.01 20.44 -16.92
CA ASN A 23 7.08 20.43 -15.45
C ASN A 23 8.07 21.49 -14.89
N GLY A 24 8.66 22.32 -15.74
CA GLY A 24 9.55 23.40 -15.32
C GLY A 24 10.93 22.94 -14.82
N LEU A 25 11.32 21.69 -15.09
CA LEU A 25 12.55 21.08 -14.55
C LEU A 25 13.79 21.34 -15.41
N LEU A 26 13.63 21.73 -16.69
CA LEU A 26 14.74 21.72 -17.64
C LEU A 26 15.16 23.12 -18.15
N GLY A 27 14.38 24.16 -17.88
CA GLY A 27 14.66 25.50 -18.38
C GLY A 27 14.80 25.52 -19.90
N GLN A 28 15.94 26.00 -20.41
CA GLN A 28 16.29 26.00 -21.84
C GLN A 28 16.99 24.69 -22.26
N GLY A 29 17.47 23.90 -21.31
CA GLY A 29 18.19 22.67 -21.55
C GLY A 29 17.38 21.61 -22.28
N ARG A 30 18.04 20.51 -22.63
CA ARG A 30 17.42 19.34 -23.26
C ARG A 30 18.10 18.05 -22.82
N ILE A 31 17.39 16.94 -22.95
CA ILE A 31 17.95 15.59 -22.80
C ILE A 31 18.51 15.19 -24.14
N LEU A 32 19.78 14.75 -24.16
CA LEU A 32 20.53 14.37 -25.36
C LEU A 32 20.48 12.87 -25.63
N ASP A 33 20.48 12.08 -24.55
CA ASP A 33 20.48 10.62 -24.58
C ASP A 33 19.85 10.07 -23.30
N VAL A 34 19.46 8.79 -23.27
CA VAL A 34 18.90 8.10 -22.13
C VAL A 34 19.48 6.70 -22.06
N LYS A 35 20.13 6.33 -20.97
CA LYS A 35 20.56 4.96 -20.72
C LYS A 35 19.48 4.21 -19.95
N PHE A 36 19.21 2.98 -20.33
CA PHE A 36 18.18 2.13 -19.73
C PHE A 36 18.82 0.96 -18.98
N HIS A 37 18.35 0.77 -17.75
CA HIS A 37 18.68 -0.39 -16.93
C HIS A 37 17.37 -1.10 -16.54
N PRO A 38 17.00 -2.18 -17.25
CA PRO A 38 15.75 -2.91 -16.99
C PRO A 38 15.65 -3.37 -15.53
N ASN A 39 14.48 -3.19 -14.93
CA ASN A 39 14.18 -3.68 -13.58
C ASN A 39 13.16 -4.82 -13.69
N PRO A 40 13.46 -6.04 -13.21
CA PRO A 40 12.50 -7.14 -13.20
C PRO A 40 11.37 -6.83 -12.24
N ALA A 41 10.18 -6.55 -12.79
CA ALA A 41 8.96 -6.32 -12.05
C ALA A 41 7.97 -7.47 -12.29
N PHE A 42 7.11 -7.75 -11.30
CA PHE A 42 6.21 -8.91 -11.36
C PHE A 42 5.05 -8.73 -12.36
N ASN A 43 4.45 -7.53 -12.40
CA ASN A 43 3.21 -7.25 -13.16
C ASN A 43 3.27 -5.95 -13.97
N SER A 44 4.47 -5.42 -14.21
CA SER A 44 4.72 -4.20 -14.97
C SER A 44 6.01 -4.31 -15.77
N VAL A 45 6.19 -3.42 -16.75
CA VAL A 45 7.48 -3.16 -17.38
C VAL A 45 8.12 -2.00 -16.64
N ALA A 46 9.31 -2.18 -16.10
CA ALA A 46 9.99 -1.13 -15.33
C ALA A 46 11.47 -1.00 -15.73
N ALA A 47 12.01 0.20 -15.60
CA ALA A 47 13.42 0.48 -15.84
C ALA A 47 13.89 1.68 -15.01
N HIS A 48 15.17 1.65 -14.64
CA HIS A 48 15.92 2.82 -14.22
C HIS A 48 16.45 3.53 -15.47
N LEU A 49 16.38 4.85 -15.47
CA LEU A 49 16.80 5.69 -16.58
C LEU A 49 17.87 6.66 -16.11
N GLU A 50 18.93 6.83 -16.89
CA GLU A 50 19.99 7.83 -16.67
C GLU A 50 19.98 8.80 -17.86
N PRO A 51 19.29 9.96 -17.73
CA PRO A 51 19.28 10.98 -18.77
C PRO A 51 20.63 11.66 -18.90
N VAL A 52 21.06 11.93 -20.13
CA VAL A 52 22.23 12.76 -20.42
C VAL A 52 21.74 14.14 -20.82
N TYR A 53 22.11 15.16 -20.08
CA TYR A 53 21.64 16.53 -20.27
C TYR A 53 22.61 17.36 -21.09
N SER A 54 22.09 18.40 -21.75
CA SER A 54 22.89 19.43 -22.39
C SER A 54 23.52 20.35 -21.33
N GLU A 55 24.60 21.07 -21.71
CA GLU A 55 25.37 21.97 -20.82
C GLU A 55 24.54 23.13 -20.23
N ASP A 56 23.47 23.53 -20.92
CA ASP A 56 22.52 24.57 -20.51
C ASP A 56 21.38 24.10 -19.62
N ALA A 57 21.36 22.81 -19.24
CA ALA A 57 20.40 22.30 -18.28
C ALA A 57 20.72 22.80 -16.85
N PRO A 58 19.70 23.03 -15.99
CA PRO A 58 19.89 23.35 -14.58
C PRO A 58 20.73 22.30 -13.85
N ALA A 59 21.52 22.72 -12.84
CA ALA A 59 22.40 21.84 -12.10
C ALA A 59 21.63 20.88 -11.14
N ASP A 60 20.37 21.18 -10.84
CA ASP A 60 19.50 20.44 -9.92
C ASP A 60 18.52 19.51 -10.63
N VAL A 61 18.74 19.23 -11.93
CA VAL A 61 17.93 18.23 -12.66
C VAL A 61 18.15 16.82 -12.08
N PRO A 62 17.12 15.97 -12.04
CA PRO A 62 17.26 14.60 -11.58
C PRO A 62 18.25 13.78 -12.42
N GLU A 63 19.29 13.25 -11.80
CA GLU A 63 20.29 12.41 -12.48
C GLU A 63 19.75 11.01 -12.84
N ARG A 64 18.78 10.54 -12.08
CA ARG A 64 18.21 9.20 -12.22
C ARG A 64 16.69 9.24 -12.12
N LEU A 65 16.04 8.43 -12.95
CA LEU A 65 14.58 8.28 -13.00
C LEU A 65 14.21 6.83 -12.93
N PHE A 66 13.01 6.57 -12.46
CA PHE A 66 12.38 5.27 -12.53
C PHE A 66 11.08 5.37 -13.32
N ILE A 67 10.90 4.48 -14.31
CA ILE A 67 9.66 4.36 -15.06
C ILE A 67 9.01 3.02 -14.78
N LYS A 68 7.69 3.07 -14.55
CA LYS A 68 6.81 1.90 -14.41
C LYS A 68 5.69 2.02 -15.43
N ILE A 69 5.53 1.00 -16.28
CA ILE A 69 4.49 0.92 -17.31
C ILE A 69 3.63 -0.29 -17.03
N LYS A 70 2.31 -0.09 -16.94
CA LYS A 70 1.33 -1.17 -16.80
C LYS A 70 0.49 -1.31 -18.07
N GLN A 71 0.27 -2.56 -18.48
CA GLN A 71 -0.49 -2.92 -19.66
C GLN A 71 -1.94 -3.31 -19.36
N ASN A 72 -2.40 -2.97 -18.16
CA ASN A 72 -3.73 -3.30 -17.65
C ASN A 72 -4.32 -2.14 -16.82
N HIS A 73 -5.61 -2.25 -16.49
CA HIS A 73 -6.33 -1.19 -15.78
C HIS A 73 -5.88 -0.98 -14.31
N TRP A 74 -5.00 -1.80 -13.76
CA TRP A 74 -4.55 -1.69 -12.36
C TRP A 74 -3.71 -0.43 -12.09
N GLY A 75 -2.99 0.09 -13.08
CA GLY A 75 -2.24 1.34 -12.93
C GLY A 75 -3.08 2.61 -12.90
N ARG A 76 -4.41 2.52 -13.12
CA ARG A 76 -5.31 3.68 -13.13
C ARG A 76 -5.33 4.40 -11.79
N ASP A 77 -5.47 3.64 -10.69
CA ASP A 77 -5.66 4.20 -9.36
C ASP A 77 -4.35 4.79 -8.82
N GLU A 78 -3.20 4.18 -9.14
CA GLU A 78 -1.87 4.73 -8.85
C GLU A 78 -1.66 6.09 -9.53
N VAL A 79 -1.90 6.17 -10.84
CA VAL A 79 -1.79 7.45 -11.58
C VAL A 79 -2.77 8.50 -11.04
N ALA A 80 -4.00 8.09 -10.72
CA ALA A 80 -5.01 9.00 -10.17
C ALA A 80 -4.58 9.54 -8.80
N PHE A 81 -4.04 8.69 -7.94
CA PHE A 81 -3.54 9.07 -6.62
C PHE A 81 -2.34 10.02 -6.73
N TYR A 82 -1.33 9.70 -7.53
CA TYR A 82 -0.17 10.59 -7.71
C TYR A 82 -0.55 11.93 -8.32
N ARG A 83 -1.54 11.99 -9.20
CA ARG A 83 -2.08 13.26 -9.71
C ARG A 83 -2.78 14.07 -8.60
N LEU A 84 -3.47 13.41 -7.69
CA LEU A 84 -4.04 14.06 -6.52
C LEU A 84 -2.93 14.62 -5.62
N VAL A 85 -1.88 13.83 -5.39
CA VAL A 85 -0.69 14.21 -4.60
C VAL A 85 0.03 15.42 -5.19
N THR A 86 0.29 15.44 -6.49
CA THR A 86 0.99 16.55 -7.15
C THR A 86 0.22 17.86 -7.12
N GLY A 87 -1.09 17.79 -6.94
CA GLY A 87 -1.97 18.96 -6.74
C GLY A 87 -1.89 19.57 -5.34
N GLN A 88 -1.28 18.90 -4.37
CA GLN A 88 -1.17 19.36 -2.97
C GLN A 88 0.02 20.28 -2.76
N LYS A 89 -0.10 21.20 -1.80
CA LYS A 89 0.96 22.15 -1.43
C LYS A 89 1.04 22.31 0.09
N PRO A 90 2.09 21.80 0.76
CA PRO A 90 3.14 20.93 0.22
C PRO A 90 2.62 19.52 -0.11
N PRO A 91 3.27 18.79 -1.02
CA PRO A 91 2.96 17.37 -1.23
C PRO A 91 3.43 16.54 -0.03
N PRO A 92 2.83 15.35 0.20
CA PRO A 92 3.28 14.43 1.25
C PRO A 92 4.71 13.95 0.99
N SER A 93 5.59 14.12 1.97
CA SER A 93 7.04 13.87 1.83
C SER A 93 7.43 12.39 1.86
N MET A 94 6.53 11.50 2.27
CA MET A 94 6.77 10.06 2.33
C MET A 94 6.49 9.32 1.02
N LEU A 95 6.13 10.02 -0.05
CA LEU A 95 5.91 9.44 -1.37
C LEU A 95 7.04 9.84 -2.31
N ILE A 96 7.47 8.90 -3.15
CA ILE A 96 8.47 9.19 -4.19
C ILE A 96 7.89 10.24 -5.14
N PRO A 97 8.60 11.35 -5.42
CA PRO A 97 8.09 12.40 -6.29
C PRO A 97 7.80 11.90 -7.71
N LEU A 98 6.56 12.09 -8.16
CA LEU A 98 6.15 11.84 -9.54
C LEU A 98 6.59 13.02 -10.43
N ILE A 99 7.23 12.71 -11.56
CA ILE A 99 7.56 13.67 -12.61
C ILE A 99 6.46 13.72 -13.65
N ASP A 100 5.99 12.55 -14.10
CA ASP A 100 4.87 12.44 -15.04
C ASP A 100 4.10 11.15 -14.83
N GLY A 101 2.81 11.17 -15.12
CA GLY A 101 1.98 9.97 -15.08
C GLY A 101 0.74 10.12 -15.92
N ALA A 102 0.41 9.09 -16.69
CA ALA A 102 -0.78 9.07 -17.51
C ALA A 102 -1.44 7.70 -17.54
N TYR A 103 -2.74 7.69 -17.79
CA TYR A 103 -3.56 6.51 -17.95
C TYR A 103 -4.47 6.69 -19.16
N ASP A 104 -4.45 5.71 -20.05
CA ASP A 104 -5.33 5.63 -21.21
C ASP A 104 -6.52 4.71 -20.91
N LYS A 105 -7.72 5.27 -20.98
CA LYS A 105 -8.97 4.54 -20.69
C LYS A 105 -9.33 3.51 -21.74
N GLU A 106 -8.88 3.70 -22.98
CA GLU A 106 -9.23 2.82 -24.10
C GLU A 106 -8.37 1.57 -24.10
N THR A 107 -7.07 1.73 -23.88
CA THR A 107 -6.10 0.63 -23.88
C THR A 107 -5.89 0.03 -22.50
N GLY A 108 -6.18 0.76 -21.42
CA GLY A 108 -5.87 0.38 -20.04
C GLY A 108 -4.40 0.57 -19.68
N VAL A 109 -3.58 1.09 -20.59
CA VAL A 109 -2.16 1.33 -20.36
C VAL A 109 -1.96 2.54 -19.46
N SER A 110 -1.00 2.46 -18.57
CA SER A 110 -0.57 3.57 -17.71
C SER A 110 0.94 3.63 -17.60
N HIS A 111 1.45 4.80 -17.24
CA HIS A 111 2.82 4.95 -16.79
C HIS A 111 2.93 5.89 -15.59
N CYS A 112 3.95 5.64 -14.77
CA CYS A 112 4.46 6.56 -13.75
C CYS A 112 5.96 6.75 -14.00
N LEU A 113 6.37 8.01 -14.20
CA LEU A 113 7.78 8.43 -14.28
C LEU A 113 8.09 9.18 -12.99
N MET A 114 9.00 8.66 -12.19
CA MET A 114 9.33 9.12 -10.84
C MET A 114 10.82 9.38 -10.68
N LEU A 115 11.22 10.04 -9.60
CA LEU A 115 12.62 10.03 -9.18
C LEU A 115 13.07 8.60 -8.90
N ASP A 116 14.29 8.27 -9.28
CA ASP A 116 14.90 7.00 -8.86
C ASP A 116 15.72 7.24 -7.59
N VAL A 117 15.26 6.68 -6.51
CA VAL A 117 15.89 6.77 -5.18
C VAL A 117 16.76 5.57 -4.84
N SER A 118 16.91 4.59 -5.74
CA SER A 118 17.66 3.35 -5.50
C SER A 118 19.17 3.53 -5.22
N GLY A 119 19.71 4.71 -5.47
CA GLY A 119 21.10 5.06 -5.13
C GLY A 119 21.29 5.50 -3.67
N THR A 120 20.22 5.73 -2.93
CA THR A 120 20.23 6.27 -1.55
C THR A 120 19.24 5.56 -0.63
N HIS A 121 18.46 4.64 -1.16
CA HIS A 121 17.42 3.91 -0.40
C HIS A 121 17.36 2.45 -0.83
N HIS A 122 16.94 1.60 0.11
CA HIS A 122 16.75 0.18 -0.10
C HIS A 122 15.49 -0.34 0.60
N ALA A 123 14.99 -1.51 0.19
CA ALA A 123 13.91 -2.18 0.91
C ALA A 123 14.45 -2.75 2.24
N PRO A 124 13.78 -2.51 3.39
CA PRO A 124 14.27 -2.97 4.70
C PRO A 124 14.32 -4.51 4.82
N VAL A 125 13.44 -5.19 4.10
CA VAL A 125 13.40 -6.66 4.05
C VAL A 125 13.08 -7.12 2.63
N SER A 126 13.83 -8.10 2.13
CA SER A 126 13.52 -8.70 0.84
C SER A 126 12.32 -9.68 0.94
N ARG A 127 11.66 -9.92 -0.19
CA ARG A 127 10.56 -10.89 -0.27
C ARG A 127 11.01 -12.30 0.14
N GLU A 128 12.23 -12.68 -0.23
CA GLU A 128 12.80 -13.99 0.12
C GLU A 128 12.95 -14.14 1.63
N ARG A 129 13.42 -13.11 2.33
CA ARG A 129 13.51 -13.09 3.80
C ARG A 129 12.14 -13.19 4.44
N ILE A 130 11.14 -12.44 3.96
CA ILE A 130 9.76 -12.52 4.45
C ILE A 130 9.24 -13.95 4.36
N LEU A 131 9.39 -14.59 3.21
CA LEU A 131 8.91 -15.96 2.97
C LEU A 131 9.71 -17.03 3.73
N ALA A 132 10.96 -16.74 4.07
CA ALA A 132 11.79 -17.60 4.91
C ALA A 132 11.46 -17.47 6.41
N GLY A 133 10.53 -16.59 6.80
CA GLY A 133 10.19 -16.32 8.20
C GLY A 133 11.20 -15.40 8.91
N ASP A 134 12.04 -14.69 8.14
CA ASP A 134 13.00 -13.68 8.63
C ASP A 134 12.58 -12.28 8.10
N GLY A 135 11.31 -11.95 8.29
CA GLY A 135 10.67 -10.76 7.73
C GLY A 135 10.64 -9.55 8.67
N VAL A 136 11.43 -9.53 9.75
CA VAL A 136 11.49 -8.38 10.65
C VAL A 136 12.63 -7.45 10.21
N PRO A 137 12.35 -6.15 9.95
CA PRO A 137 13.39 -5.15 9.70
C PRO A 137 14.24 -4.87 10.94
N GLU A 138 15.37 -4.20 10.74
CA GLU A 138 16.11 -3.59 11.83
C GLU A 138 15.25 -2.52 12.53
N GLU A 139 15.50 -2.26 13.80
CA GLU A 139 14.62 -1.43 14.64
C GLU A 139 14.46 0.01 14.11
N GLU A 140 15.53 0.60 13.57
CA GLU A 140 15.51 1.95 13.00
C GLU A 140 14.70 2.00 11.71
N GLU A 141 14.87 1.04 10.82
CA GLU A 141 14.11 0.92 9.59
C GLU A 141 12.62 0.66 9.88
N LEU A 142 12.33 -0.23 10.85
CA LEU A 142 10.97 -0.48 11.30
C LEU A 142 10.30 0.80 11.80
N ALA A 143 11.02 1.57 12.60
CA ALA A 143 10.56 2.85 13.10
C ALA A 143 10.28 3.83 11.94
N GLY A 144 11.17 3.89 10.95
CA GLY A 144 11.02 4.70 9.74
C GLY A 144 9.80 4.31 8.92
N CYS A 145 9.56 3.00 8.72
CA CYS A 145 8.37 2.49 8.02
C CYS A 145 7.07 2.89 8.72
N VAL A 146 7.01 2.71 10.04
CA VAL A 146 5.82 3.09 10.83
C VAL A 146 5.57 4.59 10.79
N ASP A 147 6.61 5.42 10.86
CA ASP A 147 6.49 6.88 10.80
C ASP A 147 6.09 7.37 9.40
N ALA A 148 6.60 6.76 8.34
CA ALA A 148 6.19 7.06 6.96
C ALA A 148 4.72 6.73 6.73
N LEU A 149 4.27 5.56 7.20
CA LEU A 149 2.87 5.14 7.13
C LEU A 149 1.95 6.08 7.92
N ALA A 150 2.31 6.39 9.17
CA ALA A 150 1.57 7.36 9.99
C ALA A 150 1.55 8.76 9.35
N GLY A 151 2.64 9.13 8.66
CA GLY A 151 2.71 10.37 7.89
C GLY A 151 1.72 10.41 6.73
N LEU A 152 1.64 9.34 5.94
CA LEU A 152 0.66 9.21 4.86
C LEU A 152 -0.76 9.33 5.40
N HIS A 153 -1.08 8.56 6.46
CA HIS A 153 -2.41 8.53 7.04
C HIS A 153 -2.80 9.87 7.67
N ALA A 154 -1.90 10.52 8.41
CA ALA A 154 -2.17 11.82 9.01
C ALA A 154 -2.39 12.91 7.94
N TYR A 155 -1.65 12.86 6.84
CA TYR A 155 -1.79 13.81 5.74
C TYR A 155 -3.19 13.74 5.09
N TRP A 156 -3.68 12.51 4.89
CA TRP A 156 -4.97 12.26 4.24
C TRP A 156 -6.13 12.06 5.22
N TRP A 157 -5.92 12.25 6.52
CA TRP A 157 -6.94 12.00 7.54
C TRP A 157 -8.19 12.85 7.32
N GLU A 158 -9.32 12.20 7.06
CA GLU A 158 -10.60 12.84 6.77
C GLU A 158 -10.53 13.92 5.67
N HIS A 159 -9.54 13.81 4.78
CA HIS A 159 -9.29 14.83 3.77
C HIS A 159 -10.42 14.86 2.74
N SER A 160 -11.00 16.05 2.48
CA SER A 160 -12.17 16.23 1.61
C SER A 160 -11.96 15.71 0.17
N ALA A 161 -10.73 15.77 -0.36
CA ALA A 161 -10.42 15.24 -1.67
C ALA A 161 -10.57 13.71 -1.78
N LEU A 162 -10.55 12.96 -0.67
CA LEU A 162 -10.79 11.53 -0.66
C LEU A 162 -12.27 11.16 -0.82
N ARG A 163 -13.18 12.03 -0.40
CA ARG A 163 -14.62 11.79 -0.52
C ARG A 163 -15.08 11.84 -1.97
N ASP A 164 -14.60 12.83 -2.72
CA ASP A 164 -15.07 13.15 -4.08
C ASP A 164 -13.95 13.07 -5.12
N GLY A 165 -12.76 12.61 -4.73
CA GLY A 165 -11.56 12.56 -5.56
C GLY A 165 -11.43 11.30 -6.41
N PRO A 166 -10.31 11.16 -7.12
CA PRO A 166 -10.05 10.02 -8.00
C PRO A 166 -9.68 8.73 -7.25
N VAL A 167 -9.33 8.81 -5.97
CA VAL A 167 -8.97 7.64 -5.16
C VAL A 167 -10.21 6.81 -4.85
N ARG A 168 -10.16 5.52 -5.15
CA ARG A 168 -11.29 4.61 -4.95
C ARG A 168 -11.52 4.32 -3.47
N ILE A 169 -12.78 4.08 -3.12
CA ILE A 169 -13.16 3.51 -1.82
C ILE A 169 -13.42 2.02 -2.03
N PRO A 170 -12.78 1.11 -1.28
CA PRO A 170 -13.00 -0.31 -1.40
C PRO A 170 -14.46 -0.68 -1.19
N PRO A 171 -14.99 -1.70 -1.89
CA PRO A 171 -16.39 -2.11 -1.79
C PRO A 171 -16.90 -2.31 -0.37
N PRO A 172 -16.18 -3.02 0.55
CA PRO A 172 -16.71 -3.29 1.88
C PRO A 172 -16.95 -2.05 2.73
N PHE A 173 -16.32 -0.93 2.38
CA PHE A 173 -16.40 0.32 3.14
C PHE A 173 -17.07 1.47 2.38
N ARG A 174 -17.85 1.20 1.35
CA ARG A 174 -18.50 2.26 0.57
C ARG A 174 -19.94 2.52 0.99
N ASP A 175 -20.73 1.47 1.09
CA ASP A 175 -22.14 1.46 1.50
C ASP A 175 -22.55 0.04 1.90
N GLU A 176 -23.73 -0.10 2.52
CA GLU A 176 -24.23 -1.37 3.01
C GLU A 176 -24.39 -2.42 1.89
N GLU A 177 -24.89 -2.03 0.74
CA GLU A 177 -25.10 -2.95 -0.40
C GLU A 177 -23.77 -3.52 -0.88
N ARG A 178 -22.76 -2.66 -1.01
CA ARG A 178 -21.38 -3.04 -1.38
C ARG A 178 -20.75 -3.91 -0.32
N TYR A 179 -20.90 -3.54 0.94
CA TYR A 179 -20.43 -4.34 2.06
C TYR A 179 -21.03 -5.75 2.04
N MET A 180 -22.37 -5.85 1.92
CA MET A 180 -23.05 -7.15 1.87
C MET A 180 -22.69 -7.95 0.63
N THR A 181 -22.36 -7.30 -0.48
CA THR A 181 -21.85 -7.97 -1.68
C THR A 181 -20.51 -8.62 -1.40
N GLU A 182 -19.60 -7.89 -0.76
CA GLU A 182 -18.29 -8.44 -0.39
C GLU A 182 -18.40 -9.59 0.63
N VAL A 183 -19.28 -9.47 1.60
CA VAL A 183 -19.58 -10.58 2.54
C VAL A 183 -20.04 -11.84 1.79
N ARG A 184 -20.87 -11.69 0.76
CA ARG A 184 -21.28 -12.82 -0.10
C ARG A 184 -20.08 -13.38 -0.90
N CYS A 185 -19.22 -12.53 -1.44
CA CYS A 185 -18.01 -12.95 -2.15
C CYS A 185 -17.11 -13.78 -1.24
N GLN A 186 -16.77 -13.27 -0.06
CA GLN A 186 -15.92 -13.97 0.91
C GLN A 186 -16.56 -15.29 1.39
N THR A 187 -17.88 -15.34 1.53
CA THR A 187 -18.61 -16.57 1.86
C THR A 187 -18.43 -17.63 0.78
N GLU A 188 -18.53 -17.24 -0.48
CA GLU A 188 -18.37 -18.15 -1.61
C GLU A 188 -16.91 -18.57 -1.81
N GLU A 189 -15.96 -17.67 -1.60
CA GLU A 189 -14.53 -17.96 -1.62
C GLU A 189 -14.16 -18.96 -0.55
N TRP A 190 -14.65 -18.79 0.68
CA TRP A 190 -14.47 -19.75 1.74
C TRP A 190 -15.06 -21.14 1.39
N ARG A 191 -16.25 -21.21 0.78
CA ARG A 191 -16.85 -22.47 0.34
C ARG A 191 -15.98 -23.17 -0.70
N ARG A 192 -15.41 -22.45 -1.65
CA ARG A 192 -14.49 -22.99 -2.66
C ARG A 192 -13.19 -23.47 -2.02
N PHE A 193 -12.61 -22.66 -1.17
CA PHE A 193 -11.40 -23.00 -0.41
C PHE A 193 -11.60 -24.28 0.41
N ARG A 194 -12.75 -24.42 1.09
CA ARG A 194 -13.09 -25.62 1.86
C ARG A 194 -13.11 -26.90 1.01
N LYS A 195 -13.53 -26.82 -0.23
CA LYS A 195 -13.54 -27.96 -1.16
C LYS A 195 -12.15 -28.36 -1.61
N THR A 196 -11.24 -27.39 -1.77
CA THR A 196 -9.89 -27.61 -2.32
C THR A 196 -8.82 -27.86 -1.25
N ALA A 197 -8.85 -27.14 -0.16
CA ALA A 197 -7.85 -27.16 0.90
C ALA A 197 -8.39 -27.50 2.29
N GLY A 198 -9.72 -27.54 2.47
CA GLY A 198 -10.35 -27.67 3.80
C GLY A 198 -10.06 -28.98 4.54
N GLY A 199 -9.75 -30.09 3.82
CA GLY A 199 -9.37 -31.37 4.43
C GLY A 199 -8.04 -31.32 5.21
N GLU A 200 -7.23 -30.30 4.99
CA GLU A 200 -5.93 -30.10 5.62
C GLU A 200 -5.98 -29.16 6.84
N LEU A 201 -7.12 -28.51 7.06
CA LEU A 201 -7.26 -27.53 8.12
C LEU A 201 -7.71 -28.15 9.44
N PRO A 202 -7.17 -27.69 10.58
CA PRO A 202 -7.69 -28.04 11.90
C PRO A 202 -9.17 -27.64 12.05
N ARG A 203 -9.95 -28.45 12.75
CA ARG A 203 -11.39 -28.20 12.99
C ARG A 203 -11.64 -26.82 13.65
N GLU A 204 -10.78 -26.43 14.57
CA GLU A 204 -10.91 -25.15 15.29
C GLU A 204 -10.69 -23.95 14.36
N LEU A 205 -9.83 -24.09 13.36
CA LEU A 205 -9.62 -23.06 12.35
C LEU A 205 -10.87 -22.94 11.45
N ILE A 206 -11.43 -24.08 11.04
CA ILE A 206 -12.68 -24.10 10.27
C ILE A 206 -13.81 -23.38 11.01
N LYS A 207 -13.99 -23.67 12.31
CA LYS A 207 -15.00 -23.01 13.14
C LYS A 207 -14.77 -21.50 13.27
N LEU A 208 -13.50 -21.05 13.36
CA LEU A 208 -13.16 -19.64 13.40
C LEU A 208 -13.67 -18.93 12.14
N TYR A 209 -13.36 -19.44 10.96
CA TYR A 209 -13.80 -18.85 9.70
C TYR A 209 -15.32 -18.87 9.55
N GLU A 210 -15.98 -19.98 9.89
CA GLU A 210 -17.44 -20.11 9.82
C GLU A 210 -18.13 -19.09 10.74
N ARG A 211 -17.70 -19.00 12.01
CA ARG A 211 -18.22 -18.01 12.97
C ARG A 211 -17.99 -16.58 12.49
N ARG A 212 -16.79 -16.30 11.96
CA ARG A 212 -16.47 -14.99 11.39
C ARG A 212 -17.45 -14.63 10.27
N ILE A 213 -17.61 -15.51 9.27
CA ILE A 213 -18.49 -15.27 8.12
C ILE A 213 -19.95 -15.04 8.56
N GLU A 214 -20.45 -15.80 9.52
CA GLU A 214 -21.78 -15.61 10.09
C GLU A 214 -21.96 -14.24 10.74
N ALA A 215 -20.90 -13.70 11.36
CA ALA A 215 -20.94 -12.43 12.06
C ALA A 215 -20.71 -11.21 11.16
N LEU A 216 -20.01 -11.35 10.02
CA LEU A 216 -19.67 -10.22 9.14
C LEU A 216 -20.86 -9.29 8.84
N PRO A 217 -22.07 -9.77 8.53
CA PRO A 217 -23.21 -8.88 8.25
C PRO A 217 -23.52 -7.87 9.36
N THR A 218 -23.29 -8.26 10.61
CA THR A 218 -23.60 -7.41 11.77
C THR A 218 -22.58 -6.30 12.01
N LEU A 219 -21.36 -6.45 11.47
CA LEU A 219 -20.28 -5.47 11.67
C LEU A 219 -20.56 -4.14 10.98
N TRP A 220 -21.36 -4.14 9.91
CA TRP A 220 -21.76 -2.93 9.23
C TRP A 220 -22.47 -1.96 10.18
N ASP A 221 -23.58 -2.37 10.76
CA ASP A 221 -24.35 -1.52 11.65
C ASP A 221 -23.61 -1.17 12.95
N ARG A 222 -22.80 -2.10 13.46
CA ARG A 222 -22.10 -1.92 14.76
C ARG A 222 -20.90 -1.00 14.67
N TYR A 223 -20.16 -0.99 13.54
CA TYR A 223 -18.84 -0.35 13.49
C TYR A 223 -18.60 0.54 12.27
N LEU A 224 -19.25 0.29 11.14
CA LEU A 224 -18.90 0.93 9.88
C LEU A 224 -19.89 2.01 9.43
N LYS A 225 -21.20 1.77 9.53
CA LYS A 225 -22.24 2.65 9.03
C LYS A 225 -22.06 4.11 9.47
N HIS A 226 -21.91 4.34 10.77
CA HIS A 226 -21.74 5.69 11.31
C HIS A 226 -20.52 6.41 10.72
N ARG A 227 -19.41 5.69 10.52
CA ARG A 227 -18.18 6.26 9.93
C ARG A 227 -18.40 6.70 8.50
N PHE A 228 -19.16 5.91 7.71
CA PHE A 228 -19.52 6.28 6.35
C PHE A 228 -20.45 7.50 6.31
N ASP A 229 -21.44 7.53 7.15
CA ASP A 229 -22.40 8.66 7.22
C ASP A 229 -21.67 9.98 7.53
N CYS A 230 -20.65 9.95 8.39
CA CYS A 230 -19.88 11.12 8.82
C CYS A 230 -18.56 11.30 8.05
N PHE A 231 -18.12 10.35 7.25
CA PHE A 231 -16.76 10.26 6.67
C PHE A 231 -15.69 10.44 7.76
N SER A 232 -15.81 9.70 8.85
CA SER A 232 -14.99 9.84 10.04
C SER A 232 -13.90 8.77 10.13
N GLN A 233 -12.69 9.18 10.49
CA GLN A 233 -11.52 8.31 10.73
C GLN A 233 -11.06 7.52 9.49
N PHE A 234 -11.35 8.01 8.31
CA PHE A 234 -10.84 7.50 7.05
C PHE A 234 -9.59 8.24 6.60
N THR A 235 -8.72 7.50 5.90
CA THR A 235 -7.51 8.03 5.27
C THR A 235 -7.24 7.35 3.94
N ALA A 236 -6.21 7.78 3.22
CA ALA A 236 -5.68 7.02 2.09
C ALA A 236 -4.77 5.92 2.63
N CYS A 237 -5.14 4.67 2.39
CA CYS A 237 -4.37 3.49 2.75
C CYS A 237 -3.66 2.93 1.52
N HIS A 238 -2.49 2.34 1.73
CA HIS A 238 -1.72 1.65 0.70
C HIS A 238 -2.41 0.38 0.22
N SER A 239 -3.03 -0.36 1.13
CA SER A 239 -3.81 -1.60 0.93
C SER A 239 -3.05 -2.82 0.38
N ASP A 240 -1.74 -2.70 0.20
CA ASP A 240 -0.77 -3.79 -0.04
C ASP A 240 0.54 -3.47 0.70
N CYS A 241 0.42 -3.08 1.97
CA CYS A 241 1.45 -2.44 2.78
C CYS A 241 2.42 -3.46 3.40
N TYR A 242 3.26 -4.10 2.57
CA TYR A 242 4.35 -4.97 3.03
C TYR A 242 5.67 -4.20 3.15
N PHE A 243 6.63 -4.72 3.91
CA PHE A 243 7.96 -4.10 4.04
C PHE A 243 8.69 -3.93 2.71
N THR A 244 8.39 -4.75 1.71
CA THR A 244 8.93 -4.61 0.35
C THR A 244 8.45 -3.35 -0.38
N GLN A 245 7.41 -2.69 0.12
CA GLN A 245 6.87 -1.45 -0.44
C GLN A 245 7.46 -0.19 0.22
N PHE A 246 8.36 -0.38 1.18
CA PHE A 246 9.09 0.72 1.80
C PHE A 246 10.51 0.80 1.24
N LEU A 247 11.01 2.02 1.13
CA LEU A 247 12.37 2.33 0.77
C LEU A 247 12.99 3.15 1.90
N CYS A 248 13.78 2.47 2.73
CA CYS A 248 14.50 3.07 3.85
C CYS A 248 15.77 3.75 3.36
N PRO A 249 16.13 4.93 3.88
CA PRO A 249 17.33 5.62 3.48
C PRO A 249 18.60 4.96 4.00
N ASP A 250 19.68 5.01 3.21
CA ASP A 250 21.01 4.61 3.66
C ASP A 250 21.57 5.58 4.71
N ASP A 251 21.12 6.85 4.68
CA ASP A 251 21.44 7.88 5.67
C ASP A 251 20.15 8.51 6.20
N PRO A 252 19.65 8.08 7.36
CA PRO A 252 18.40 8.57 7.95
C PRO A 252 18.48 10.00 8.50
N GLU A 253 19.68 10.57 8.66
CA GLU A 253 19.87 11.97 9.05
C GLU A 253 19.60 12.93 7.86
N VAL A 254 19.71 12.44 6.63
CA VAL A 254 19.55 13.23 5.40
C VAL A 254 18.20 12.98 4.74
N HIS A 255 17.74 11.74 4.73
CA HIS A 255 16.57 11.31 3.99
C HIS A 255 15.54 10.61 4.89
N GLY A 256 14.27 10.66 4.49
CA GLY A 256 13.19 9.92 5.13
C GLY A 256 12.83 8.64 4.37
N THR A 257 12.10 7.74 5.02
CA THR A 257 11.56 6.54 4.38
C THR A 257 10.45 6.89 3.40
N TYR A 258 10.48 6.29 2.21
CA TYR A 258 9.42 6.39 1.20
C TYR A 258 8.52 5.16 1.18
N LEU A 259 7.26 5.39 0.78
CA LEU A 259 6.31 4.37 0.33
C LEU A 259 6.33 4.34 -1.20
N SER A 260 6.32 3.14 -1.76
CA SER A 260 6.29 2.88 -3.21
C SER A 260 5.08 2.02 -3.58
N ASP A 261 4.83 1.85 -4.88
CA ASP A 261 3.82 0.92 -5.41
C ASP A 261 2.39 1.18 -4.92
N MET A 262 1.90 2.41 -5.08
CA MET A 262 0.57 2.86 -4.63
C MET A 262 -0.60 2.36 -5.52
N GLU A 263 -0.47 1.18 -6.15
CA GLU A 263 -1.48 0.69 -7.12
C GLU A 263 -2.78 0.22 -6.49
N GLU A 264 -2.74 -0.26 -5.24
CA GLU A 264 -3.91 -0.71 -4.50
C GLU A 264 -4.48 0.37 -3.56
N VAL A 265 -3.98 1.61 -3.69
CA VAL A 265 -4.40 2.72 -2.84
C VAL A 265 -5.92 2.85 -2.79
N CYS A 266 -6.44 2.98 -1.58
CA CYS A 266 -7.87 3.14 -1.35
C CYS A 266 -8.16 4.04 -0.15
N VAL A 267 -9.43 4.38 0.05
CA VAL A 267 -9.87 5.10 1.26
C VAL A 267 -10.39 4.09 2.26
N CYS A 268 -9.69 3.95 3.39
CA CYS A 268 -10.01 2.98 4.41
C CYS A 268 -9.63 3.47 5.82
N LEU A 269 -9.81 2.61 6.82
CA LEU A 269 -9.28 2.80 8.18
C LEU A 269 -7.77 2.54 8.17
N GLY A 270 -6.95 3.45 8.70
CA GLY A 270 -5.50 3.32 8.68
C GLY A 270 -4.95 2.04 9.31
N ALA A 271 -5.71 1.41 10.21
CA ALA A 271 -5.38 0.12 10.80
C ALA A 271 -5.32 -1.03 9.76
N GLU A 272 -5.90 -0.86 8.56
CA GLU A 272 -5.77 -1.82 7.46
C GLU A 272 -4.31 -2.07 7.11
N ASP A 273 -3.57 -0.99 6.87
CA ASP A 273 -2.16 -1.09 6.51
C ASP A 273 -1.29 -1.63 7.65
N LEU A 274 -1.66 -1.35 8.91
CA LEU A 274 -0.98 -1.94 10.06
C LEU A 274 -1.15 -3.46 10.13
N VAL A 275 -2.33 -3.98 9.78
CA VAL A 275 -2.56 -5.43 9.69
C VAL A 275 -1.70 -6.05 8.58
N TYR A 276 -1.62 -5.40 7.42
CA TYR A 276 -0.72 -5.85 6.34
C TYR A 276 0.73 -5.89 6.81
N LEU A 277 1.20 -4.81 7.43
CA LEU A 277 2.58 -4.64 7.84
C LEU A 277 3.00 -5.62 8.93
N ILE A 278 2.16 -5.79 9.96
CA ILE A 278 2.53 -6.47 11.21
C ILE A 278 2.01 -7.92 11.23
N ALA A 279 0.76 -8.15 10.80
CA ALA A 279 0.08 -9.42 11.08
C ALA A 279 0.11 -10.43 9.94
N THR A 280 0.51 -10.06 8.72
CA THR A 280 0.45 -10.96 7.57
C THR A 280 1.58 -11.97 7.51
N PHE A 281 2.81 -11.58 7.91
CA PHE A 281 3.99 -12.43 7.78
C PHE A 281 4.87 -12.51 9.02
N TRP A 282 4.57 -11.77 10.08
CA TRP A 282 5.27 -11.98 11.34
C TRP A 282 4.61 -13.09 12.13
N THR A 283 5.41 -14.08 12.54
CA THR A 283 4.95 -15.12 13.45
C THR A 283 4.54 -14.52 14.79
N ARG A 284 3.82 -15.29 15.59
CA ARG A 284 3.44 -14.86 16.95
C ARG A 284 4.65 -14.45 17.78
N GLU A 285 5.73 -15.25 17.72
CA GLU A 285 6.97 -14.99 18.42
C GLU A 285 7.59 -13.67 18.00
N GLN A 286 7.64 -13.41 16.68
CA GLN A 286 8.18 -12.16 16.15
C GLN A 286 7.34 -10.93 16.54
N ARG A 287 6.00 -11.06 16.55
CA ARG A 287 5.13 -9.97 17.02
C ARG A 287 5.28 -9.68 18.50
N GLN A 288 5.42 -10.71 19.31
CA GLN A 288 5.48 -10.60 20.79
C GLN A 288 6.89 -10.29 21.32
N GLU A 289 7.94 -10.54 20.54
CA GLU A 289 9.31 -10.27 20.95
C GLU A 289 9.49 -8.79 21.32
N ASN A 290 9.87 -8.55 22.59
CA ASN A 290 10.03 -7.21 23.15
C ASN A 290 8.79 -6.30 22.93
N ASP A 291 7.59 -6.87 22.97
CA ASP A 291 6.31 -6.17 22.72
C ASP A 291 6.27 -5.45 21.36
N ARG A 292 6.93 -5.99 20.33
CA ARG A 292 7.15 -5.34 19.03
C ARG A 292 5.85 -4.84 18.40
N GLU A 293 4.81 -5.67 18.34
CA GLU A 293 3.51 -5.30 17.80
C GLU A 293 2.93 -4.08 18.52
N THR A 294 2.89 -4.12 19.85
CA THR A 294 2.37 -3.01 20.67
C THR A 294 3.20 -1.75 20.48
N ARG A 295 4.53 -1.87 20.41
CA ARG A 295 5.42 -0.71 20.17
C ARG A 295 5.18 -0.09 18.77
N CYS A 296 4.98 -0.89 17.74
CA CYS A 296 4.63 -0.39 16.41
C CYS A 296 3.30 0.38 16.44
N LEU A 297 2.27 -0.19 17.06
CA LEU A 297 0.96 0.46 17.18
C LEU A 297 1.04 1.75 18.02
N THR A 298 1.80 1.74 19.12
CA THR A 298 2.01 2.92 19.96
C THR A 298 2.71 4.02 19.19
N ARG A 299 3.81 3.69 18.49
CA ARG A 299 4.55 4.65 17.65
C ARG A 299 3.67 5.26 16.56
N TYR A 300 2.89 4.42 15.88
CA TYR A 300 1.95 4.87 14.87
C TYR A 300 0.94 5.86 15.46
N TYR A 301 0.30 5.51 16.58
CA TYR A 301 -0.67 6.36 17.25
C TYR A 301 -0.06 7.70 17.69
N GLU A 302 1.08 7.68 18.35
CA GLU A 302 1.80 8.89 18.78
C GLU A 302 2.19 9.77 17.60
N SER A 303 2.60 9.16 16.47
CA SER A 303 2.94 9.87 15.24
C SER A 303 1.71 10.54 14.61
N LEU A 304 0.54 9.89 14.61
CA LEU A 304 -0.73 10.50 14.19
C LEU A 304 -1.09 11.72 15.04
N VAL A 305 -1.05 11.57 16.38
CA VAL A 305 -1.37 12.65 17.32
C VAL A 305 -0.40 13.83 17.14
N LYS A 306 0.91 13.57 17.04
CA LYS A 306 1.94 14.57 16.81
C LYS A 306 1.71 15.35 15.49
N ARG A 307 1.18 14.69 14.49
CA ARG A 307 0.86 15.28 13.17
C ARG A 307 -0.51 15.98 13.12
N GLY A 308 -1.23 16.00 14.24
CA GLY A 308 -2.44 16.79 14.40
C GLY A 308 -3.75 16.05 14.19
N VAL A 309 -3.73 14.72 14.05
CA VAL A 309 -4.96 13.91 14.05
C VAL A 309 -5.66 14.06 15.39
N LYS A 310 -6.95 14.39 15.34
CA LYS A 310 -7.80 14.60 16.51
C LYS A 310 -8.99 13.65 16.49
N ASN A 311 -9.65 13.49 17.62
CA ASN A 311 -10.83 12.63 17.76
C ASN A 311 -10.58 11.16 17.36
N TYR A 312 -9.38 10.68 17.63
CA TYR A 312 -8.98 9.30 17.46
C TYR A 312 -8.15 8.90 18.68
N SER A 313 -8.65 7.98 19.46
CA SER A 313 -8.03 7.52 20.70
C SER A 313 -7.21 6.26 20.48
N TRP A 314 -6.41 5.88 21.48
CA TRP A 314 -5.75 4.57 21.50
C TRP A 314 -6.76 3.41 21.40
N ASP A 315 -7.90 3.54 22.10
CA ASP A 315 -8.96 2.52 22.07
C ASP A 315 -9.62 2.43 20.68
N ASP A 316 -9.77 3.56 19.97
CA ASP A 316 -10.23 3.56 18.58
C ASP A 316 -9.24 2.81 17.68
N LEU A 317 -7.93 3.06 17.79
CA LEU A 317 -6.92 2.33 17.04
C LEU A 317 -6.95 0.83 17.33
N CYS A 318 -7.02 0.43 18.59
CA CYS A 318 -7.12 -0.98 18.98
C CYS A 318 -8.39 -1.64 18.45
N GLY A 319 -9.51 -0.92 18.49
CA GLY A 319 -10.78 -1.37 17.93
C GLY A 319 -10.70 -1.56 16.41
N ASP A 320 -10.11 -0.58 15.71
CA ASP A 320 -9.91 -0.63 14.26
C ASP A 320 -8.94 -1.75 13.84
N TYR A 321 -7.85 -1.93 14.57
CA TYR A 321 -6.89 -3.01 14.31
C TYR A 321 -7.57 -4.38 14.43
N ARG A 322 -8.37 -4.59 15.47
CA ARG A 322 -9.17 -5.82 15.64
C ARG A 322 -10.21 -6.00 14.52
N LEU A 323 -10.88 -4.93 14.12
CA LEU A 323 -11.85 -4.96 13.02
C LEU A 323 -11.17 -5.34 11.69
N GLN A 324 -9.98 -4.77 11.43
CA GLN A 324 -9.21 -5.09 10.24
C GLN A 324 -8.62 -6.51 10.30
N LEU A 325 -8.22 -7.03 11.45
CA LEU A 325 -7.84 -8.44 11.60
C LEU A 325 -9.01 -9.38 11.26
N ILE A 326 -10.24 -9.06 11.74
CA ILE A 326 -11.43 -9.83 11.38
C ILE A 326 -11.65 -9.82 9.86
N TRP A 327 -11.44 -8.67 9.24
CA TRP A 327 -11.65 -8.52 7.80
C TRP A 327 -10.55 -9.21 6.98
N ARG A 328 -9.28 -9.03 7.36
CA ARG A 328 -8.11 -9.47 6.58
C ARG A 328 -7.70 -10.93 6.80
N VAL A 329 -8.21 -11.62 7.78
CA VAL A 329 -7.97 -13.06 7.95
C VAL A 329 -8.44 -13.89 6.74
N GLU A 330 -9.21 -13.30 5.84
CA GLU A 330 -9.64 -13.86 4.55
C GLU A 330 -8.52 -13.88 3.49
N LEU A 331 -7.53 -12.98 3.55
CA LEU A 331 -6.46 -12.87 2.54
C LEU A 331 -5.84 -14.21 2.11
N PRO A 332 -5.48 -15.15 3.00
CA PRO A 332 -4.92 -16.43 2.58
C PRO A 332 -5.89 -17.31 1.78
N VAL A 333 -7.19 -17.11 1.96
CA VAL A 333 -8.23 -17.79 1.18
C VAL A 333 -8.24 -17.27 -0.24
N TRP A 334 -8.18 -15.96 -0.39
CA TRP A 334 -8.03 -15.28 -1.68
C TRP A 334 -6.72 -15.65 -2.39
N ASP A 335 -5.59 -15.62 -1.67
CA ASP A 335 -4.27 -16.00 -2.19
C ASP A 335 -4.27 -17.40 -2.80
N GLN A 336 -4.85 -18.38 -2.09
CA GLN A 336 -4.91 -19.76 -2.57
C GLN A 336 -5.71 -19.87 -3.86
N GLN A 337 -6.80 -19.14 -4.00
CA GLN A 337 -7.65 -19.18 -5.19
C GLN A 337 -7.02 -18.45 -6.38
N ASN A 338 -6.13 -17.51 -6.12
CA ASN A 338 -5.40 -16.75 -7.15
C ASN A 338 -4.02 -17.33 -7.46
N GLY A 339 -3.76 -18.58 -7.08
CA GLY A 339 -2.59 -19.34 -7.53
C GLY A 339 -1.34 -19.15 -6.70
N SER A 340 -1.42 -18.52 -5.53
CA SER A 340 -0.29 -18.45 -4.60
C SER A 340 0.14 -19.84 -4.14
N THR A 341 1.45 -20.02 -3.90
CA THR A 341 1.99 -21.29 -3.42
C THR A 341 1.40 -21.66 -2.05
N ARG A 342 1.39 -22.96 -1.76
CA ARG A 342 0.87 -23.49 -0.51
C ARG A 342 1.56 -22.91 0.72
N ASP A 343 2.87 -22.80 0.67
CA ASP A 343 3.66 -22.28 1.79
C ASP A 343 3.38 -20.80 2.03
N TYR A 344 3.18 -20.03 0.97
CA TYR A 344 2.83 -18.60 1.06
C TYR A 344 1.50 -18.36 1.79
N TRP A 345 0.39 -18.94 1.30
CA TRP A 345 -0.91 -18.69 1.92
C TRP A 345 -1.04 -19.34 3.29
N ARG A 346 -0.35 -20.46 3.56
CA ARG A 346 -0.35 -21.10 4.88
C ARG A 346 0.38 -20.28 5.92
N LEU A 347 1.55 -19.74 5.59
CA LEU A 347 2.28 -18.84 6.48
C LEU A 347 1.40 -17.64 6.84
N LYS A 348 0.85 -16.98 5.83
CA LYS A 348 -0.05 -15.82 6.04
C LYS A 348 -1.27 -16.18 6.88
N MET A 349 -1.90 -17.33 6.64
CA MET A 349 -3.04 -17.81 7.41
C MET A 349 -2.68 -18.01 8.89
N GLN A 350 -1.53 -18.64 9.15
CA GLN A 350 -1.07 -18.87 10.53
C GLN A 350 -0.84 -17.54 11.24
N CYS A 351 -0.11 -16.61 10.61
CA CYS A 351 0.20 -15.30 11.20
C CYS A 351 -1.06 -14.49 11.51
N LEU A 352 -1.98 -14.37 10.55
CA LEU A 352 -3.23 -13.62 10.74
C LEU A 352 -4.17 -14.26 11.77
N VAL A 353 -4.26 -15.59 11.79
CA VAL A 353 -5.10 -16.29 12.78
C VAL A 353 -4.53 -16.18 14.19
N ASP A 354 -3.22 -16.21 14.33
CA ASP A 354 -2.58 -16.00 15.62
C ASP A 354 -2.79 -14.57 16.12
N ALA A 355 -2.64 -13.57 15.25
CA ALA A 355 -2.97 -12.17 15.58
C ALA A 355 -4.45 -12.01 15.95
N TYR A 356 -5.36 -12.58 15.18
CA TYR A 356 -6.80 -12.58 15.48
C TYR A 356 -7.11 -13.13 16.89
N ARG A 357 -6.43 -14.20 17.31
CA ARG A 357 -6.60 -14.81 18.64
C ARG A 357 -5.97 -13.96 19.74
N ASP A 358 -4.76 -13.47 19.53
CA ASP A 358 -4.02 -12.66 20.51
C ASP A 358 -4.76 -11.36 20.83
N TRP A 359 -5.48 -10.80 19.86
CA TRP A 359 -6.29 -9.60 20.03
C TRP A 359 -7.75 -9.86 20.42
N ASP A 360 -8.10 -11.09 20.80
CA ASP A 360 -9.47 -11.45 21.20
C ASP A 360 -10.55 -10.96 20.23
N CYS A 361 -10.26 -11.01 18.93
CA CYS A 361 -11.14 -10.50 17.88
C CYS A 361 -12.53 -11.16 17.91
N ALA A 362 -12.62 -12.40 18.37
CA ALA A 362 -13.88 -13.13 18.51
C ALA A 362 -14.91 -12.45 19.41
N THR A 363 -14.49 -11.55 20.31
CA THR A 363 -15.38 -10.80 21.20
C THR A 363 -16.11 -9.64 20.49
N LEU A 364 -15.65 -9.25 19.31
CA LEU A 364 -16.31 -8.27 18.47
C LEU A 364 -17.41 -8.90 17.59
N LEU A 365 -17.42 -10.22 17.42
CA LEU A 365 -18.43 -10.97 16.64
C LEU A 365 -19.70 -11.28 17.50
#